data_4392695832e67146a7ce3df5334943d0
#
_entry.id   4392695832e67146a7ce3df5334943d0
#
_cell.length_a   1.000
_cell.length_b   1.000
_cell.length_c   1.000
_cell.angle_alpha   90.00
_cell.angle_beta   90.00
_cell.angle_gamma   90.00
#
_symmetry.space_group_name_H-M   'P 1'
#
loop_
_entity.id
_entity.type
_entity.pdbx_description
1 polymer ?
#
loop_
_entity_poly.entity_id
_entity_poly.type
_entity_poly.pdbx_seq_one_letter_code
_entity_poly.pdbx_strand_id
1 'polypeptide(L)'
;MQDWKYTKGLHDVGNGCWAYLLPDGGWGWSNAGLITDGSESLLVDTLFDLPLTADMLTAMRDAAPAAKSIDTLVNTHANGDHTYGNQLVTGAEIVASRACADEMEIRPPEAFISRVNAWQDMGDAGAIIWELMGRKFDFDGIVNTLPTRTFDKSM
;
A
#
# COMPACT_ATOMS: atom_id res chain seq x y z
N MET A 1 -1.61 4.29 -29.80
CA MET A 1 -1.63 4.59 -28.36
C MET A 1 -2.89 3.98 -27.81
N GLN A 2 -2.78 3.14 -26.79
CA GLN A 2 -3.92 2.54 -26.13
C GLN A 2 -4.58 3.65 -25.31
N ASP A 3 -5.89 3.90 -25.49
CA ASP A 3 -6.64 4.86 -24.68
C ASP A 3 -6.79 4.28 -23.26
N TRP A 4 -5.92 4.70 -22.35
CA TRP A 4 -5.98 4.31 -20.95
C TRP A 4 -7.18 4.96 -20.29
N LYS A 5 -8.15 4.16 -19.92
CA LYS A 5 -9.21 4.61 -19.02
C LYS A 5 -8.74 4.38 -17.58
N TYR A 6 -8.56 5.45 -16.85
CA TYR A 6 -8.26 5.40 -15.41
C TYR A 6 -9.50 4.90 -14.65
N THR A 7 -9.67 3.59 -14.62
CA THR A 7 -10.73 2.93 -13.85
C THR A 7 -10.13 2.23 -12.64
N LYS A 8 -10.94 2.06 -11.57
CA LYS A 8 -10.52 1.29 -10.40
C LYS A 8 -10.17 -0.14 -10.81
N GLY A 9 -9.07 -0.66 -10.29
CA GLY A 9 -8.65 -2.06 -10.43
C GLY A 9 -7.30 -2.23 -11.11
N LEU A 10 -7.02 -3.47 -11.52
CA LEU A 10 -5.74 -3.87 -12.12
C LEU A 10 -5.75 -3.65 -13.63
N HIS A 11 -4.66 -3.07 -14.14
CA HIS A 11 -4.43 -2.80 -15.55
C HIS A 11 -3.12 -3.42 -16.01
N ASP A 12 -3.17 -4.18 -17.09
CA ASP A 12 -1.98 -4.66 -17.78
C ASP A 12 -1.32 -3.50 -18.55
N VAL A 13 -0.11 -3.16 -18.16
CA VAL A 13 0.71 -2.10 -18.78
C VAL A 13 1.60 -2.68 -19.88
N GLY A 14 1.69 -3.99 -19.97
CA GLY A 14 2.55 -4.73 -20.89
C GLY A 14 3.91 -5.10 -20.29
N ASN A 15 4.59 -6.03 -20.95
CA ASN A 15 5.92 -6.51 -20.58
C ASN A 15 6.03 -7.01 -19.12
N GLY A 16 4.99 -7.66 -18.60
CA GLY A 16 4.97 -8.14 -17.22
C GLY A 16 4.73 -7.06 -16.18
N CYS A 17 4.38 -5.84 -16.58
CA CYS A 17 4.08 -4.73 -15.68
C CYS A 17 2.57 -4.52 -15.54
N TRP A 18 2.13 -4.31 -14.32
CA TRP A 18 0.71 -4.12 -13.94
C TRP A 18 0.58 -2.90 -13.04
N ALA A 19 -0.50 -2.14 -13.21
CA ALA A 19 -0.85 -1.02 -12.34
C ALA A 19 -2.20 -1.26 -11.68
N TYR A 20 -2.24 -1.20 -10.35
CA TYR A 20 -3.49 -1.21 -9.59
C TYR A 20 -3.86 0.22 -9.23
N LEU A 21 -5.01 0.67 -9.69
CA LEU A 21 -5.43 2.07 -9.59
C LEU A 21 -6.65 2.24 -8.70
N LEU A 22 -6.62 3.28 -7.86
CA LEU A 22 -7.73 3.75 -7.04
C LEU A 22 -8.03 5.22 -7.38
N PRO A 23 -8.73 5.51 -8.49
CA PRO A 23 -8.86 6.85 -9.06
C PRO A 23 -9.93 7.73 -8.37
N ASP A 24 -10.08 7.65 -7.06
CA ASP A 24 -10.99 8.52 -6.29
C ASP A 24 -10.49 9.98 -6.27
N GLY A 25 -9.16 10.19 -6.30
CA GLY A 25 -8.52 11.49 -6.22
C GLY A 25 -8.57 12.14 -4.83
N GLY A 26 -9.09 11.43 -3.84
CA GLY A 26 -9.09 11.86 -2.44
C GLY A 26 -7.82 11.43 -1.69
N TRP A 27 -7.69 11.90 -0.48
CA TRP A 27 -6.59 11.55 0.43
C TRP A 27 -6.65 10.07 0.80
N GLY A 28 -5.48 9.42 0.87
CA GLY A 28 -5.33 8.01 1.24
C GLY A 28 -5.64 7.02 0.09
N TRP A 29 -6.12 7.48 -1.04
CA TRP A 29 -6.31 6.66 -2.24
C TRP A 29 -5.03 6.64 -3.05
N SER A 30 -4.22 5.61 -2.82
CA SER A 30 -2.95 5.39 -3.49
C SER A 30 -3.06 4.34 -4.61
N ASN A 31 -1.99 4.18 -5.36
CA ASN A 31 -1.87 3.17 -6.40
C ASN A 31 -0.69 2.24 -6.07
N ALA A 32 -0.69 1.06 -6.65
CA ALA A 32 0.38 0.10 -6.50
C ALA A 32 0.78 -0.49 -7.85
N GLY A 33 1.97 -1.06 -7.94
CA GLY A 33 2.48 -1.68 -9.16
C GLY A 33 2.95 -3.11 -8.91
N LEU A 34 2.76 -3.98 -9.91
CA LEU A 34 3.35 -5.31 -9.91
C LEU A 34 4.22 -5.47 -11.16
N ILE A 35 5.41 -6.00 -10.97
CA ILE A 35 6.32 -6.39 -12.05
C ILE A 35 6.56 -7.90 -11.94
N THR A 36 6.43 -8.61 -13.06
CA THR A 36 6.67 -10.05 -13.13
C THR A 36 7.67 -10.38 -14.24
N ASP A 37 8.61 -11.29 -13.95
CA ASP A 37 9.53 -11.86 -14.95
C ASP A 37 9.65 -13.37 -14.70
N GLY A 38 9.12 -14.17 -15.60
CA GLY A 38 9.02 -15.61 -15.43
C GLY A 38 8.20 -15.98 -14.19
N SER A 39 8.85 -16.56 -13.17
CA SER A 39 8.25 -16.90 -11.88
C SER A 39 8.48 -15.86 -10.79
N GLU A 40 9.31 -14.85 -11.05
CA GLU A 40 9.66 -13.82 -10.08
C GLU A 40 8.66 -12.67 -10.09
N SER A 41 8.47 -12.02 -8.94
CA SER A 41 7.51 -10.94 -8.76
C SER A 41 8.02 -9.87 -7.80
N LEU A 42 7.77 -8.62 -8.18
CA LEU A 42 8.06 -7.44 -7.37
C LEU A 42 6.80 -6.58 -7.28
N LEU A 43 6.33 -6.38 -6.05
CA LEU A 43 5.24 -5.46 -5.73
C LEU A 43 5.83 -4.10 -5.35
N VAL A 44 5.28 -3.03 -5.90
CA VAL A 44 5.61 -1.65 -5.52
C VAL A 44 4.45 -1.09 -4.72
N ASP A 45 4.68 -0.85 -3.45
CA ASP A 45 3.75 -0.35 -2.45
C ASP A 45 2.55 -1.28 -2.17
N THR A 46 1.94 -1.06 -1.02
CA THR A 46 0.63 -1.59 -0.64
C THR A 46 -0.38 -0.46 -0.56
N LEU A 47 -1.54 -0.67 0.08
CA LEU A 47 -2.59 0.34 0.15
C LEU A 47 -2.89 0.71 1.62
N PHE A 48 -3.81 1.67 1.81
CA PHE A 48 -4.02 2.35 3.09
C PHE A 48 -4.69 1.48 4.15
N ASP A 49 -5.40 0.43 3.74
CA ASP A 49 -6.01 -0.51 4.67
C ASP A 49 -5.88 -1.96 4.20
N LEU A 50 -6.23 -2.88 5.10
CA LEU A 50 -6.12 -4.31 4.82
C LEU A 50 -7.12 -4.78 3.76
N PRO A 51 -8.41 -4.37 3.77
CA PRO A 51 -9.37 -4.75 2.74
C PRO A 51 -8.93 -4.34 1.33
N LEU A 52 -8.52 -3.09 1.13
CA LEU A 52 -8.04 -2.61 -0.17
C LEU A 52 -6.82 -3.39 -0.65
N THR A 53 -5.86 -3.63 0.25
CA THR A 53 -4.66 -4.41 -0.08
C THR A 53 -5.01 -5.86 -0.42
N ALA A 54 -5.95 -6.49 0.30
CA ALA A 54 -6.40 -7.85 0.02
C ALA A 54 -7.08 -7.95 -1.35
N ASP A 55 -7.95 -6.99 -1.70
CA ASP A 55 -8.58 -6.90 -3.02
C ASP A 55 -7.54 -6.74 -4.13
N MET A 56 -6.56 -5.87 -3.94
CA MET A 56 -5.44 -5.66 -4.87
C MET A 56 -4.65 -6.95 -5.10
N LEU A 57 -4.22 -7.61 -4.01
CA LEU A 57 -3.45 -8.84 -4.10
C LEU A 57 -4.24 -9.97 -4.76
N THR A 58 -5.56 -10.04 -4.53
CA THR A 58 -6.44 -11.00 -5.18
C THR A 58 -6.46 -10.76 -6.69
N ALA A 59 -6.68 -9.52 -7.13
CA ALA A 59 -6.69 -9.17 -8.55
C ALA A 59 -5.35 -9.48 -9.23
N MET A 60 -4.21 -9.22 -8.53
CA MET A 60 -2.88 -9.52 -9.05
C MET A 60 -2.63 -11.02 -9.17
N ARG A 61 -3.05 -11.82 -8.17
CA ARG A 61 -2.92 -13.29 -8.17
C ARG A 61 -3.76 -13.95 -9.27
N ASP A 62 -4.92 -13.39 -9.55
CA ASP A 62 -5.80 -13.90 -10.62
C ASP A 62 -5.24 -13.58 -12.01
N ALA A 63 -4.57 -12.44 -12.17
CA ALA A 63 -4.03 -11.99 -13.45
C ALA A 63 -2.64 -12.57 -13.77
N ALA A 64 -1.76 -12.73 -12.77
CA ALA A 64 -0.38 -13.13 -12.95
C ALA A 64 -0.01 -14.31 -12.03
N PRO A 65 0.34 -15.50 -12.57
CA PRO A 65 0.72 -16.66 -11.75
C PRO A 65 1.88 -16.39 -10.77
N ALA A 66 2.85 -15.55 -11.14
CA ALA A 66 3.99 -15.17 -10.30
C ALA A 66 3.54 -14.36 -9.05
N ALA A 67 2.40 -13.67 -9.11
CA ALA A 67 1.87 -12.90 -7.98
C ALA A 67 1.23 -13.77 -6.88
N LYS A 68 1.13 -15.09 -7.06
CA LYS A 68 0.62 -16.00 -6.00
C LYS A 68 1.51 -15.99 -4.76
N SER A 69 2.82 -15.78 -4.94
CA SER A 69 3.78 -15.54 -3.88
C SER A 69 4.66 -14.37 -4.31
N ILE A 70 4.49 -13.21 -3.69
CA ILE A 70 5.33 -12.05 -3.98
C ILE A 70 6.71 -12.29 -3.38
N ASP A 71 7.76 -12.17 -4.20
CA ASP A 71 9.15 -12.36 -3.75
C ASP A 71 9.70 -11.11 -3.10
N THR A 72 9.40 -9.94 -3.68
CA THR A 72 9.90 -8.65 -3.20
C THR A 72 8.77 -7.64 -3.12
N LEU A 73 8.68 -6.92 -2.01
CA LEU A 73 7.87 -5.72 -1.85
C LEU A 73 8.79 -4.52 -1.70
N VAL A 74 8.64 -3.50 -2.54
CA VAL A 74 9.36 -2.23 -2.41
C VAL A 74 8.41 -1.16 -1.91
N ASN A 75 8.73 -0.55 -0.77
CA ASN A 75 8.02 0.66 -0.34
C ASN A 75 8.74 1.90 -0.84
N THR A 76 8.02 2.75 -1.58
CA THR A 76 8.56 4.00 -2.15
C THR A 76 8.82 5.04 -1.08
N HIS A 77 7.97 5.10 -0.06
CA HIS A 77 8.07 6.00 1.09
C HIS A 77 7.22 5.50 2.28
N ALA A 78 7.29 6.19 3.41
CA ALA A 78 6.76 5.71 4.69
C ALA A 78 5.26 6.00 4.94
N ASN A 79 4.56 6.70 4.04
CA ASN A 79 3.16 7.02 4.27
C ASN A 79 2.29 5.76 4.35
N GLY A 80 1.32 5.77 5.25
CA GLY A 80 0.47 4.61 5.53
C GLY A 80 -0.31 4.10 4.33
N ASP A 81 -0.73 4.99 3.43
CA ASP A 81 -1.41 4.62 2.18
C ASP A 81 -0.51 3.88 1.17
N HIS A 82 0.76 3.67 1.50
CA HIS A 82 1.72 2.86 0.74
C HIS A 82 2.33 1.70 1.55
N THR A 83 2.07 1.64 2.88
CA THR A 83 2.78 0.69 3.77
C THR A 83 1.87 -0.10 4.72
N TYR A 84 0.64 0.37 5.00
CA TYR A 84 -0.21 -0.28 6.01
C TYR A 84 -0.70 -1.67 5.62
N GLY A 85 -0.67 -2.01 4.34
CA GLY A 85 -0.97 -3.35 3.85
C GLY A 85 0.21 -4.33 3.86
N ASN A 86 1.43 -3.92 4.25
CA ASN A 86 2.65 -4.75 4.17
C ASN A 86 2.50 -6.13 4.83
N GLN A 87 1.78 -6.21 5.95
CA GLN A 87 1.55 -7.48 6.67
C GLN A 87 0.85 -8.57 5.84
N LEU A 88 0.14 -8.19 4.76
CA LEU A 88 -0.54 -9.15 3.88
C LEU A 88 0.39 -9.74 2.81
N VAL A 89 1.58 -9.18 2.62
CA VAL A 89 2.57 -9.65 1.65
C VAL A 89 3.53 -10.62 2.34
N THR A 90 2.98 -11.73 2.81
CA THR A 90 3.72 -12.72 3.61
C THR A 90 4.78 -13.44 2.77
N GLY A 91 5.99 -13.56 3.34
CA GLY A 91 7.11 -14.27 2.73
C GLY A 91 7.98 -13.40 1.79
N ALA A 92 7.53 -12.20 1.43
CA ALA A 92 8.32 -11.28 0.62
C ALA A 92 9.50 -10.66 1.42
N GLU A 93 10.61 -10.40 0.73
CA GLU A 93 11.61 -9.46 1.23
C GLU A 93 11.05 -8.03 1.07
N ILE A 94 10.86 -7.30 2.17
CA ILE A 94 10.38 -5.91 2.14
C ILE A 94 11.58 -4.98 2.06
N VAL A 95 11.66 -4.22 0.99
CA VAL A 95 12.80 -3.34 0.66
C VAL A 95 12.37 -1.88 0.71
N ALA A 96 13.14 -1.04 1.38
CA ALA A 96 12.95 0.42 1.36
C ALA A 96 14.27 1.16 1.59
N SER A 97 14.26 2.48 1.36
CA SER A 97 15.39 3.29 1.85
C SER A 97 15.47 3.26 3.38
N ARG A 98 16.66 3.43 3.93
CA ARG A 98 16.84 3.54 5.40
C ARG A 98 15.96 4.64 5.97
N ALA A 99 15.91 5.80 5.32
CA ALA A 99 15.08 6.92 5.76
C ALA A 99 13.58 6.56 5.81
N CYS A 100 13.10 5.77 4.85
CA CYS A 100 11.72 5.25 4.87
C CYS A 100 11.50 4.31 6.06
N ALA A 101 12.40 3.36 6.29
CA ALA A 101 12.29 2.43 7.42
C ALA A 101 12.32 3.15 8.77
N ASP A 102 13.25 4.10 8.94
CA ASP A 102 13.36 4.91 10.16
C ASP A 102 12.08 5.73 10.40
N GLU A 103 11.49 6.30 9.36
CA GLU A 103 10.24 7.05 9.48
C GLU A 103 9.05 6.14 9.85
N MET A 104 8.95 4.94 9.27
CA MET A 104 7.93 3.95 9.64
C MET A 104 8.04 3.52 11.11
N GLU A 105 9.28 3.39 11.63
CA GLU A 105 9.51 3.05 13.03
C GLU A 105 9.11 4.19 13.98
N ILE A 106 9.44 5.44 13.63
CA ILE A 106 9.14 6.63 14.45
C ILE A 106 7.65 6.98 14.42
N ARG A 107 6.96 6.66 13.31
CA ARG A 107 5.54 6.96 13.09
C ARG A 107 4.71 5.70 12.86
N PRO A 108 4.60 4.83 13.88
CA PRO A 108 3.85 3.60 13.73
C PRO A 108 2.34 3.89 13.54
N PRO A 109 1.60 2.98 12.89
CA PRO A 109 0.18 3.17 12.54
C PRO A 109 -0.72 3.43 13.74
N GLU A 110 -0.39 2.91 14.91
CA GLU A 110 -1.20 3.01 16.14
C GLU A 110 -1.48 4.47 16.54
N ALA A 111 -0.50 5.36 16.38
CA ALA A 111 -0.67 6.78 16.71
C ALA A 111 -1.66 7.48 15.77
N PHE A 112 -1.63 7.13 14.48
CA PHE A 112 -2.56 7.63 13.49
C PHE A 112 -3.97 7.06 13.72
N ILE A 113 -4.09 5.74 13.91
CA ILE A 113 -5.34 5.02 14.15
C ILE A 113 -6.02 5.54 15.42
N SER A 114 -5.26 5.72 16.51
CA SER A 114 -5.79 6.30 17.76
C SER A 114 -6.39 7.69 17.53
N ARG A 115 -5.76 8.52 16.69
CA ARG A 115 -6.27 9.85 16.35
C ARG A 115 -7.54 9.77 15.50
N VAL A 116 -7.60 8.86 14.54
CA VAL A 116 -8.81 8.64 13.73
C VAL A 116 -9.96 8.18 14.63
N ASN A 117 -9.71 7.26 15.56
CA ASN A 117 -10.74 6.71 16.46
C ASN A 117 -11.24 7.74 17.50
N ALA A 118 -10.38 8.69 17.91
CA ALA A 118 -10.72 9.77 18.83
C ALA A 118 -11.35 11.00 18.15
N TRP A 119 -11.80 10.90 16.92
CA TRP A 119 -12.26 12.04 16.11
C TRP A 119 -13.37 12.87 16.79
N GLN A 120 -14.27 12.25 17.57
CA GLN A 120 -15.36 12.94 18.26
C GLN A 120 -14.88 13.91 19.33
N ASP A 121 -13.70 13.65 19.91
CA ASP A 121 -13.12 14.48 20.97
C ASP A 121 -12.29 15.66 20.42
N MET A 122 -12.16 15.76 19.11
CA MET A 122 -11.27 16.72 18.43
C MET A 122 -12.01 17.89 17.77
N GLY A 123 -13.32 18.04 17.99
CA GLY A 123 -14.13 19.12 17.40
C GLY A 123 -14.07 19.12 15.87
N ASP A 124 -13.98 20.30 15.26
CA ASP A 124 -13.99 20.47 13.79
C ASP A 124 -12.83 19.72 13.10
N ALA A 125 -11.64 19.68 13.72
CA ALA A 125 -10.51 18.94 13.18
C ALA A 125 -10.79 17.42 13.14
N GLY A 126 -11.47 16.90 14.16
CA GLY A 126 -11.90 15.49 14.19
C GLY A 126 -12.93 15.18 13.12
N ALA A 127 -13.90 16.07 12.91
CA ALA A 127 -14.89 15.92 11.84
C ALA A 127 -14.21 15.82 10.45
N ILE A 128 -13.19 16.63 10.19
CA ILE A 128 -12.40 16.57 8.95
C ILE A 128 -11.66 15.24 8.83
N ILE A 129 -11.00 14.78 9.91
CA ILE A 129 -10.29 13.50 9.93
C ILE A 129 -11.26 12.35 9.65
N TRP A 130 -12.44 12.37 10.26
CA TRP A 130 -13.46 11.35 10.03
C TRP A 130 -13.93 11.34 8.56
N GLU A 131 -14.25 12.48 7.99
CA GLU A 131 -14.70 12.58 6.59
C GLU A 131 -13.64 12.15 5.57
N LEU A 132 -12.38 12.48 5.82
CA LEU A 132 -11.29 12.14 4.91
C LEU A 132 -10.80 10.70 5.08
N MET A 133 -10.81 10.15 6.30
CA MET A 133 -10.18 8.88 6.65
C MET A 133 -11.17 7.88 7.27
N GLY A 134 -11.71 8.19 8.47
CA GLY A 134 -12.38 7.22 9.32
C GLY A 134 -13.62 6.58 8.70
N ARG A 135 -14.35 7.29 7.85
CA ARG A 135 -15.52 6.71 7.16
C ARG A 135 -15.21 6.03 5.83
N LYS A 136 -13.98 6.13 5.35
CA LYS A 136 -13.57 5.63 4.02
C LYS A 136 -12.70 4.39 4.09
N PHE A 137 -11.94 4.25 5.17
CA PHE A 137 -10.93 3.20 5.34
C PHE A 137 -11.15 2.44 6.63
N ASP A 138 -10.80 1.17 6.62
CA ASP A 138 -10.82 0.29 7.78
C ASP A 138 -9.39 0.07 8.29
N PHE A 139 -9.07 0.70 9.42
CA PHE A 139 -7.73 0.62 10.01
C PHE A 139 -7.60 -0.48 11.07
N ASP A 140 -8.63 -1.31 11.28
CA ASP A 140 -8.58 -2.38 12.27
C ASP A 140 -7.57 -3.46 11.89
N GLY A 141 -6.81 -3.91 12.89
CA GLY A 141 -5.85 -5.01 12.75
C GLY A 141 -4.57 -4.67 11.98
N ILE A 142 -4.32 -3.40 11.64
CA ILE A 142 -3.06 -2.98 11.02
C ILE A 142 -1.92 -3.12 12.01
N VAL A 143 -0.86 -3.82 11.57
CA VAL A 143 0.38 -4.02 12.32
C VAL A 143 1.53 -3.35 11.58
N ASN A 144 2.34 -2.55 12.28
CA ASN A 144 3.52 -1.91 11.70
C ASN A 144 4.52 -2.97 11.21
N THR A 145 4.54 -3.20 9.89
CA THR A 145 5.38 -4.20 9.25
C THR A 145 6.52 -3.52 8.51
N LEU A 146 7.68 -3.50 9.15
CA LEU A 146 8.86 -2.76 8.71
C LEU A 146 9.59 -3.46 7.56
N PRO A 147 10.39 -2.71 6.75
CA PRO A 147 11.29 -3.28 5.78
C PRO A 147 12.30 -4.26 6.40
N THR A 148 12.51 -5.39 5.73
CA THR A 148 13.48 -6.41 6.14
C THR A 148 14.86 -6.15 5.55
N ARG A 149 14.93 -5.31 4.49
CA ARG A 149 16.16 -4.89 3.83
C ARG A 149 16.13 -3.40 3.51
N THR A 150 17.21 -2.70 3.82
CA THR A 150 17.31 -1.25 3.59
C THR A 150 18.55 -0.89 2.78
N PHE A 151 18.49 0.26 2.09
CA PHE A 151 19.61 0.87 1.37
C PHE A 151 19.70 2.38 1.67
N ASP A 152 20.90 2.97 1.55
CA ASP A 152 21.12 4.40 1.83
C ASP A 152 21.05 5.27 0.57
N LYS A 153 21.56 4.81 -0.56
CA LYS A 153 21.60 5.57 -1.82
C LYS A 153 21.04 4.78 -3.00
N SER A 154 21.46 3.55 -3.18
CA SER A 154 21.07 2.65 -4.27
C SER A 154 21.33 1.20 -3.89
N MET A 155 20.64 0.29 -4.56
CA MET A 155 20.87 -1.15 -4.53
C MET A 155 21.39 -1.61 -5.88
#